data_4bb50590306db3c2f125193707020edb
#
_entry.id   4bb50590306db3c2f125193707020edb
#
_cell.length_a   1.000
_cell.length_b   1.000
_cell.length_c   1.000
_cell.angle_alpha   90.00
_cell.angle_beta   90.00
_cell.angle_gamma   90.00
#
_symmetry.space_group_name_H-M   'P 1'
#
loop_
_entity.id
_entity.type
_entity.pdbx_description
1 polymer ?
#
loop_
_entity_poly.entity_id
_entity_poly.type
_entity_poly.pdbx_seq_one_letter_code
_entity_poly.pdbx_strand_id
1 'polypeptide(L)'
;MHRSALLAALLAVAGVAHAQPEPLPPPAPVPVLQAVEVARFKAPEATQGVAVDARHLYAVANSRIAKYDKATGKKLAEWSGERARFPHINSCEVIGKELVCANSNYPQLPQRSSVEFFDPATMTHLRTVSLGQQIGSLTWVDRKDGAWWVGFANYDKGGGEPGRDHRYSAVVKFDDQWRRMESWAFPDSVLDRFEPRSTSGGGWGPDGLLYVSGHDHPEVYAMRLPKGGSVLDHLATIQVQVEGQAIAFDKSQPRVLFGISRPGREVVAMRLPVVGTK
;
A
#
# COMPACT_ATOMS: atom_id res chain seq x y z
N MET A 1 67.95 51.13 38.18
CA MET A 1 66.90 51.41 37.17
C MET A 1 66.91 50.30 36.18
N HIS A 2 66.05 49.28 36.34
CA HIS A 2 65.90 48.11 35.44
C HIS A 2 64.61 48.27 34.66
N ARG A 3 64.74 48.43 33.34
CA ARG A 3 63.59 48.40 32.41
C ARG A 3 63.40 46.98 31.90
N SER A 4 62.32 46.34 32.30
CA SER A 4 61.87 45.07 31.73
C SER A 4 61.07 45.33 30.48
N ALA A 5 61.47 44.75 29.36
CA ALA A 5 60.74 44.74 28.09
C ALA A 5 59.82 43.50 28.08
N LEU A 6 58.48 43.69 27.97
CA LEU A 6 57.54 42.64 27.72
C LEU A 6 57.47 42.37 26.22
N LEU A 7 57.80 41.12 25.81
CA LEU A 7 57.60 40.63 24.47
C LEU A 7 56.15 40.04 24.36
N ALA A 8 55.33 40.67 23.54
CA ALA A 8 54.01 40.14 23.24
C ALA A 8 54.10 39.17 22.02
N ALA A 9 53.81 37.88 22.24
CA ALA A 9 53.73 36.89 21.17
C ALA A 9 52.32 36.90 20.58
N LEU A 10 52.16 37.30 19.33
CA LEU A 10 50.92 37.14 18.55
C LEU A 10 50.84 35.67 18.06
N LEU A 11 49.87 34.92 18.60
CA LEU A 11 49.43 33.63 18.04
C LEU A 11 48.52 33.89 16.85
N ALA A 12 48.99 33.59 15.61
CA ALA A 12 48.15 33.54 14.43
C ALA A 12 47.34 32.21 14.42
N VAL A 13 46.03 32.30 14.64
CA VAL A 13 45.13 31.16 14.47
C VAL A 13 44.86 31.04 12.96
N ALA A 14 45.43 30.02 12.34
CA ALA A 14 45.08 29.65 10.98
C ALA A 14 43.69 29.03 10.97
N GLY A 15 42.72 29.76 10.42
CA GLY A 15 41.37 29.24 10.23
C GLY A 15 41.39 28.14 9.16
N VAL A 16 41.03 26.93 9.57
CA VAL A 16 40.76 25.81 8.64
C VAL A 16 39.41 26.10 7.96
N ALA A 17 39.49 26.49 6.68
CA ALA A 17 38.32 26.62 5.83
C ALA A 17 37.71 25.23 5.66
N HIS A 18 36.55 24.96 6.30
CA HIS A 18 35.76 23.77 6.02
C HIS A 18 35.11 23.95 4.64
N ALA A 19 35.59 23.19 3.65
CA ALA A 19 34.90 23.10 2.37
C ALA A 19 33.48 22.53 2.65
N GLN A 20 32.45 23.27 2.27
CA GLN A 20 31.09 22.74 2.32
C GLN A 20 30.99 21.55 1.34
N PRO A 21 30.39 20.44 1.75
CA PRO A 21 30.18 19.31 0.83
C PRO A 21 29.36 19.79 -0.38
N GLU A 22 29.81 19.40 -1.58
CA GLU A 22 29.03 19.68 -2.79
C GLU A 22 27.59 19.15 -2.65
N PRO A 23 26.59 19.91 -3.13
CA PRO A 23 25.22 19.42 -3.15
C PRO A 23 25.13 18.11 -3.92
N LEU A 24 24.49 17.11 -3.36
CA LEU A 24 24.24 15.85 -4.06
C LEU A 24 23.47 16.14 -5.36
N PRO A 25 23.79 15.46 -6.46
CA PRO A 25 23.02 15.59 -7.69
C PRO A 25 21.55 15.27 -7.43
N PRO A 26 20.60 15.95 -8.10
CA PRO A 26 19.19 15.65 -7.94
C PRO A 26 18.93 14.18 -8.26
N PRO A 27 17.99 13.51 -7.54
CA PRO A 27 17.67 12.12 -7.81
C PRO A 27 17.19 11.96 -9.26
N ALA A 28 17.57 10.86 -9.89
CA ALA A 28 17.11 10.55 -11.24
C ALA A 28 15.56 10.49 -11.28
N PRO A 29 14.92 10.98 -12.35
CA PRO A 29 13.46 10.94 -12.46
C PRO A 29 12.96 9.51 -12.41
N VAL A 30 11.86 9.30 -11.67
CA VAL A 30 11.19 7.99 -11.55
C VAL A 30 10.60 7.63 -12.92
N PRO A 31 10.92 6.45 -13.48
CA PRO A 31 10.40 6.04 -14.78
C PRO A 31 8.88 5.82 -14.74
N VAL A 32 8.21 6.20 -15.82
CA VAL A 32 6.79 5.92 -16.05
C VAL A 32 6.68 4.78 -17.04
N LEU A 33 6.06 3.70 -16.63
CA LEU A 33 5.88 2.46 -17.39
C LEU A 33 4.39 2.26 -17.70
N GLN A 34 4.06 1.33 -18.59
CA GLN A 34 2.70 1.05 -19.02
C GLN A 34 2.35 -0.43 -18.80
N ALA A 35 1.25 -0.72 -18.09
CA ALA A 35 0.64 -2.03 -18.01
C ALA A 35 -0.24 -2.30 -19.23
N VAL A 36 -0.44 -3.58 -19.55
CA VAL A 36 -1.30 -4.02 -20.65
C VAL A 36 -2.48 -4.79 -20.08
N GLU A 37 -3.71 -4.37 -20.40
CA GLU A 37 -4.91 -5.13 -20.05
C GLU A 37 -4.90 -6.49 -20.77
N VAL A 38 -5.19 -7.55 -20.01
CA VAL A 38 -5.22 -8.93 -20.55
C VAL A 38 -6.59 -9.58 -20.41
N ALA A 39 -7.42 -9.13 -19.48
CA ALA A 39 -8.81 -9.60 -19.34
C ALA A 39 -9.64 -8.58 -18.53
N ARG A 40 -10.95 -8.65 -18.71
CA ARG A 40 -11.93 -7.81 -18.01
C ARG A 40 -13.20 -8.62 -17.69
N PHE A 41 -13.71 -8.49 -16.48
CA PHE A 41 -14.83 -9.25 -15.94
C PHE A 41 -15.88 -8.33 -15.35
N LYS A 42 -17.15 -8.50 -15.69
CA LYS A 42 -18.25 -7.83 -15.00
C LYS A 42 -18.41 -8.39 -13.59
N ALA A 43 -18.34 -7.50 -12.60
CA ALA A 43 -18.49 -7.82 -11.18
C ALA A 43 -19.13 -6.65 -10.44
N PRO A 44 -20.46 -6.62 -10.28
CA PRO A 44 -21.19 -5.51 -9.65
C PRO A 44 -20.70 -5.15 -8.25
N GLU A 45 -20.05 -6.08 -7.55
CA GLU A 45 -19.46 -5.87 -6.22
C GLU A 45 -18.06 -5.23 -6.26
N ALA A 46 -17.45 -5.07 -7.42
CA ALA A 46 -16.13 -4.45 -7.58
C ALA A 46 -16.21 -2.93 -7.31
N THR A 47 -16.19 -2.57 -6.02
CA THR A 47 -16.30 -1.16 -5.57
C THR A 47 -15.17 -0.74 -4.64
N GLN A 48 -14.55 -1.69 -3.95
CA GLN A 48 -13.44 -1.45 -3.04
C GLN A 48 -12.17 -2.16 -3.48
N GLY A 49 -12.28 -3.37 -4.02
CA GLY A 49 -11.10 -4.10 -4.43
C GLY A 49 -11.39 -5.47 -5.02
N VAL A 50 -10.32 -6.22 -5.21
CA VAL A 50 -10.31 -7.58 -5.71
C VAL A 50 -9.25 -8.40 -4.98
N ALA A 51 -9.53 -9.70 -4.81
CA ALA A 51 -8.52 -10.72 -4.53
C ALA A 51 -8.58 -11.79 -5.62
N VAL A 52 -7.51 -12.57 -5.77
CA VAL A 52 -7.44 -13.58 -6.83
C VAL A 52 -6.66 -14.81 -6.34
N ASP A 53 -7.13 -15.99 -6.74
CA ASP A 53 -6.38 -17.25 -6.67
C ASP A 53 -6.20 -17.86 -8.07
N ALA A 54 -5.68 -19.09 -8.13
CA ALA A 54 -5.45 -19.75 -9.41
C ALA A 54 -6.71 -19.93 -10.26
N ARG A 55 -7.91 -20.05 -9.64
CA ARG A 55 -9.17 -20.37 -10.31
C ARG A 55 -10.26 -19.33 -10.15
N HIS A 56 -10.17 -18.46 -9.13
CA HIS A 56 -11.24 -17.55 -8.76
C HIS A 56 -10.75 -16.13 -8.64
N LEU A 57 -11.67 -15.19 -8.82
CA LEU A 57 -11.52 -13.81 -8.38
C LEU A 57 -12.62 -13.49 -7.35
N TYR A 58 -12.32 -12.57 -6.45
CA TYR A 58 -13.19 -12.15 -5.35
C TYR A 58 -13.37 -10.64 -5.44
N ALA A 59 -14.54 -10.20 -5.91
CA ALA A 59 -14.87 -8.78 -5.98
C ALA A 59 -15.34 -8.29 -4.62
N VAL A 60 -14.74 -7.20 -4.13
CA VAL A 60 -14.91 -6.69 -2.77
C VAL A 60 -15.72 -5.40 -2.79
N ALA A 61 -16.75 -5.37 -1.97
CA ALA A 61 -17.50 -4.18 -1.57
C ALA A 61 -17.46 -4.06 -0.04
N ASN A 62 -17.88 -2.92 0.52
CA ASN A 62 -17.74 -2.60 1.96
C ASN A 62 -18.09 -3.76 2.91
N SER A 63 -19.24 -4.42 2.70
CA SER A 63 -19.74 -5.50 3.57
C SER A 63 -20.14 -6.76 2.78
N ARG A 64 -19.61 -6.89 1.56
CA ARG A 64 -19.90 -8.03 0.68
C ARG A 64 -18.64 -8.45 -0.07
N ILE A 65 -18.49 -9.74 -0.31
CA ILE A 65 -17.44 -10.32 -1.13
C ILE A 65 -18.09 -11.34 -2.07
N ALA A 66 -17.98 -11.14 -3.36
CA ALA A 66 -18.52 -12.07 -4.36
C ALA A 66 -17.40 -12.86 -5.03
N LYS A 67 -17.56 -14.17 -5.10
CA LYS A 67 -16.62 -15.11 -5.71
C LYS A 67 -17.07 -15.42 -7.15
N TYR A 68 -16.13 -15.36 -8.06
CA TYR A 68 -16.31 -15.62 -9.47
C TYR A 68 -15.33 -16.67 -9.99
N ASP A 69 -15.75 -17.46 -10.95
CA ASP A 69 -14.86 -18.31 -11.72
C ASP A 69 -14.02 -17.45 -12.68
N LYS A 70 -12.70 -17.54 -12.58
CA LYS A 70 -11.76 -16.69 -13.32
C LYS A 70 -11.74 -17.00 -14.83
N ALA A 71 -12.05 -18.24 -15.23
CA ALA A 71 -12.05 -18.63 -16.64
C ALA A 71 -13.33 -18.17 -17.36
N THR A 72 -14.46 -18.20 -16.69
CA THR A 72 -15.77 -17.95 -17.30
C THR A 72 -16.40 -16.61 -16.93
N GLY A 73 -15.92 -15.96 -15.85
CA GLY A 73 -16.51 -14.76 -15.28
C GLY A 73 -17.86 -15.03 -14.57
N LYS A 74 -18.25 -16.29 -14.37
CA LYS A 74 -19.52 -16.65 -13.72
C LYS A 74 -19.42 -16.46 -12.21
N LYS A 75 -20.40 -15.76 -11.62
CA LYS A 75 -20.55 -15.67 -10.17
C LYS A 75 -20.88 -17.03 -9.58
N LEU A 76 -20.11 -17.47 -8.58
CA LEU A 76 -20.25 -18.77 -7.92
C LEU A 76 -20.89 -18.66 -6.54
N ALA A 77 -20.51 -17.65 -5.76
CA ALA A 77 -20.96 -17.47 -4.38
C ALA A 77 -20.85 -16.00 -3.97
N GLU A 78 -21.50 -15.64 -2.88
CA GLU A 78 -21.37 -14.35 -2.23
C GLU A 78 -21.44 -14.51 -0.73
N TRP A 79 -20.60 -13.77 -0.02
CA TRP A 79 -20.74 -13.51 1.40
C TRP A 79 -21.24 -12.08 1.61
N SER A 80 -22.16 -11.91 2.55
CA SER A 80 -22.63 -10.60 3.02
C SER A 80 -22.62 -10.57 4.54
N GLY A 81 -21.96 -9.56 5.09
CA GLY A 81 -21.88 -9.34 6.53
C GLY A 81 -22.75 -8.18 7.00
N GLU A 82 -22.99 -8.14 8.29
CA GLU A 82 -23.66 -7.02 8.94
C GLU A 82 -22.79 -5.75 8.83
N ARG A 83 -23.38 -4.68 8.30
CA ARG A 83 -22.64 -3.42 8.05
C ARG A 83 -22.07 -2.77 9.32
N ALA A 84 -22.70 -2.96 10.45
CA ALA A 84 -22.21 -2.46 11.73
C ALA A 84 -20.89 -3.12 12.12
N ARG A 85 -20.70 -4.39 11.75
CA ARG A 85 -19.51 -5.19 12.05
C ARG A 85 -18.45 -5.11 10.93
N PHE A 86 -18.90 -4.99 9.69
CA PHE A 86 -18.05 -4.91 8.50
C PHE A 86 -18.36 -3.64 7.71
N PRO A 87 -18.06 -2.45 8.29
CA PRO A 87 -18.47 -1.18 7.67
C PRO A 87 -17.69 -0.85 6.40
N HIS A 88 -16.42 -1.29 6.33
CA HIS A 88 -15.55 -0.92 5.23
C HIS A 88 -14.44 -1.95 4.99
N ILE A 89 -14.81 -3.13 4.46
CA ILE A 89 -13.82 -4.03 3.88
C ILE A 89 -13.26 -3.34 2.64
N ASN A 90 -11.96 -3.07 2.65
CA ASN A 90 -11.27 -2.30 1.60
C ASN A 90 -10.62 -3.22 0.58
N SER A 91 -9.70 -4.07 1.01
CA SER A 91 -9.00 -5.02 0.16
C SER A 91 -9.03 -6.42 0.76
N CYS A 92 -8.81 -7.41 -0.09
CA CYS A 92 -8.57 -8.78 0.34
C CYS A 92 -7.39 -9.36 -0.45
N GLU A 93 -6.73 -10.37 0.14
CA GLU A 93 -5.67 -11.16 -0.50
C GLU A 93 -5.86 -12.64 -0.15
N VAL A 94 -5.61 -13.54 -1.11
CA VAL A 94 -5.59 -14.98 -0.83
C VAL A 94 -4.22 -15.38 -0.30
N ILE A 95 -4.17 -15.74 0.99
CA ILE A 95 -2.95 -16.07 1.72
C ILE A 95 -3.06 -17.50 2.24
N GLY A 96 -2.27 -18.40 1.68
CA GLY A 96 -2.37 -19.81 2.01
C GLY A 96 -3.73 -20.41 1.62
N LYS A 97 -4.54 -20.77 2.61
CA LYS A 97 -5.89 -21.33 2.42
C LYS A 97 -7.00 -20.36 2.81
N GLU A 98 -6.67 -19.13 3.15
CA GLU A 98 -7.63 -18.15 3.66
C GLU A 98 -7.72 -16.93 2.74
N LEU A 99 -8.87 -16.33 2.66
CA LEU A 99 -9.09 -15.00 2.11
C LEU A 99 -8.99 -14.02 3.27
N VAL A 100 -7.97 -13.17 3.26
CA VAL A 100 -7.62 -12.25 4.34
C VAL A 100 -7.93 -10.83 3.90
N CYS A 101 -8.73 -10.11 4.66
CA CYS A 101 -9.25 -8.81 4.26
C CYS A 101 -8.93 -7.72 5.29
N ALA A 102 -8.60 -6.54 4.79
CA ALA A 102 -8.50 -5.31 5.57
C ALA A 102 -9.90 -4.73 5.79
N ASN A 103 -10.24 -4.41 7.04
CA ASN A 103 -11.50 -3.78 7.41
C ASN A 103 -11.22 -2.59 8.35
N SER A 104 -11.98 -1.52 8.19
CA SER A 104 -11.90 -0.34 9.03
C SER A 104 -13.26 0.27 9.28
N ASN A 105 -13.39 1.17 10.25
CA ASN A 105 -14.61 1.90 10.50
C ASN A 105 -14.74 3.20 9.66
N TYR A 106 -13.91 3.35 8.63
CA TYR A 106 -13.99 4.54 7.75
C TYR A 106 -15.43 4.84 7.29
N PRO A 107 -15.89 6.08 7.32
CA PRO A 107 -15.18 7.33 7.63
C PRO A 107 -15.29 7.79 9.10
N GLN A 108 -15.65 6.91 10.02
CA GLN A 108 -15.85 7.24 11.43
C GLN A 108 -14.53 7.45 12.16
N LEU A 109 -14.57 8.30 13.22
CA LEU A 109 -13.46 8.59 14.11
C LEU A 109 -13.80 8.22 15.55
N PRO A 110 -12.80 7.83 16.37
CA PRO A 110 -11.41 7.55 15.99
C PRO A 110 -11.32 6.34 15.06
N GLN A 111 -10.31 6.37 14.15
CA GLN A 111 -10.10 5.28 13.20
C GLN A 111 -9.78 3.97 13.92
N ARG A 112 -10.51 2.91 13.58
CA ARG A 112 -10.30 1.55 14.12
C ARG A 112 -10.23 0.56 12.97
N SER A 113 -9.41 -0.45 13.15
CA SER A 113 -9.13 -1.42 12.09
C SER A 113 -9.13 -2.85 12.60
N SER A 114 -9.45 -3.78 11.71
CA SER A 114 -9.37 -5.22 11.94
C SER A 114 -8.93 -5.94 10.67
N VAL A 115 -8.40 -7.13 10.85
CA VAL A 115 -8.14 -8.07 9.77
C VAL A 115 -9.17 -9.19 9.86
N GLU A 116 -9.87 -9.44 8.77
CA GLU A 116 -10.94 -10.40 8.67
C GLU A 116 -10.49 -11.61 7.87
N PHE A 117 -10.79 -12.80 8.36
CA PHE A 117 -10.39 -14.06 7.74
C PHE A 117 -11.61 -14.84 7.30
N PHE A 118 -11.56 -15.33 6.06
CA PHE A 118 -12.64 -16.10 5.45
C PHE A 118 -12.11 -17.42 4.88
N ASP A 119 -12.96 -18.43 4.86
CA ASP A 119 -12.76 -19.62 4.05
C ASP A 119 -13.18 -19.32 2.60
N PRO A 120 -12.25 -19.28 1.62
CA PRO A 120 -12.59 -19.01 0.24
C PRO A 120 -13.36 -20.16 -0.44
N ALA A 121 -13.37 -21.36 0.13
CA ALA A 121 -14.14 -22.50 -0.42
C ALA A 121 -15.63 -22.35 -0.13
N THR A 122 -15.97 -22.06 1.12
CA THR A 122 -17.36 -21.96 1.61
C THR A 122 -17.88 -20.52 1.63
N MET A 123 -17.00 -19.53 1.45
CA MET A 123 -17.31 -18.10 1.61
C MET A 123 -17.87 -17.78 3.00
N THR A 124 -17.32 -18.39 4.06
CA THR A 124 -17.72 -18.13 5.45
C THR A 124 -16.68 -17.32 6.19
N HIS A 125 -17.12 -16.38 7.02
CA HIS A 125 -16.24 -15.65 7.92
C HIS A 125 -15.75 -16.57 9.03
N LEU A 126 -14.44 -16.64 9.26
CA LEU A 126 -13.78 -17.51 10.23
C LEU A 126 -13.48 -16.82 11.54
N ARG A 127 -12.80 -15.67 11.45
CA ARG A 127 -12.35 -14.91 12.62
C ARG A 127 -11.99 -13.47 12.27
N THR A 128 -11.95 -12.65 13.31
CA THR A 128 -11.49 -11.26 13.30
C THR A 128 -10.26 -11.12 14.17
N VAL A 129 -9.25 -10.42 13.68
CA VAL A 129 -8.14 -9.90 14.49
C VAL A 129 -8.32 -8.39 14.60
N SER A 130 -8.71 -7.92 15.79
CA SER A 130 -8.84 -6.49 16.05
C SER A 130 -7.44 -5.87 16.22
N LEU A 131 -7.14 -4.89 15.40
CA LEU A 131 -5.94 -4.05 15.55
C LEU A 131 -6.24 -2.82 16.42
N GLY A 132 -7.53 -2.57 16.71
CA GLY A 132 -7.95 -1.40 17.46
C GLY A 132 -7.62 -0.10 16.74
N GLN A 133 -7.23 0.91 17.53
CA GLN A 133 -6.81 2.22 17.03
C GLN A 133 -5.34 2.16 16.63
N GLN A 134 -5.03 2.51 15.39
CA GLN A 134 -3.69 2.48 14.82
C GLN A 134 -3.27 3.88 14.31
N ILE A 135 -2.20 3.93 13.51
CA ILE A 135 -1.69 5.17 12.93
C ILE A 135 -2.54 5.71 11.78
N GLY A 136 -3.57 4.98 11.35
CA GLY A 136 -4.47 5.30 10.26
C GLY A 136 -5.50 4.20 10.05
N SER A 137 -6.28 4.32 8.99
CA SER A 137 -7.28 3.34 8.55
C SER A 137 -6.60 2.21 7.76
N LEU A 138 -6.82 0.96 8.13
CA LEU A 138 -6.28 -0.20 7.41
C LEU A 138 -6.93 -0.31 6.04
N THR A 139 -6.13 -0.30 4.98
CA THR A 139 -6.62 -0.37 3.60
C THR A 139 -6.22 -1.63 2.86
N TRP A 140 -5.09 -2.22 3.17
CA TRP A 140 -4.65 -3.47 2.57
C TRP A 140 -3.80 -4.30 3.53
N VAL A 141 -3.73 -5.60 3.27
CA VAL A 141 -2.96 -6.59 4.02
C VAL A 141 -2.37 -7.61 3.06
N ASP A 142 -1.12 -7.98 3.27
CA ASP A 142 -0.43 -9.06 2.57
C ASP A 142 0.53 -9.79 3.51
N ARG A 143 1.09 -10.90 3.06
CA ARG A 143 2.02 -11.71 3.84
C ARG A 143 3.28 -12.05 3.03
N LYS A 144 4.44 -11.71 3.57
CA LYS A 144 5.74 -11.98 2.97
C LYS A 144 6.78 -12.31 4.04
N ASP A 145 7.60 -13.32 3.78
CA ASP A 145 8.75 -13.72 4.62
C ASP A 145 8.38 -13.92 6.11
N GLY A 146 7.24 -14.60 6.36
CA GLY A 146 6.76 -14.89 7.70
C GLY A 146 6.19 -13.70 8.47
N ALA A 147 6.01 -12.55 7.85
CA ALA A 147 5.47 -11.35 8.47
C ALA A 147 4.21 -10.85 7.77
N TRP A 148 3.34 -10.15 8.50
CA TRP A 148 2.20 -9.42 7.97
C TRP A 148 2.64 -8.02 7.54
N TRP A 149 2.19 -7.60 6.36
CA TRP A 149 2.43 -6.28 5.80
C TRP A 149 1.11 -5.60 5.55
N VAL A 150 0.98 -4.37 6.03
CA VAL A 150 -0.28 -3.65 5.94
C VAL A 150 -0.06 -2.19 5.56
N GLY A 151 -1.04 -1.61 4.86
CA GLY A 151 -1.11 -0.19 4.60
C GLY A 151 -2.10 0.50 5.51
N PHE A 152 -1.65 1.56 6.17
CA PHE A 152 -2.51 2.48 6.89
C PHE A 152 -2.64 3.79 6.14
N ALA A 153 -3.88 4.18 5.86
CA ALA A 153 -4.24 5.41 5.19
C ALA A 153 -4.63 6.51 6.17
N ASN A 154 -4.18 7.72 5.88
CA ASN A 154 -4.69 8.95 6.47
C ASN A 154 -5.21 9.84 5.34
N TYR A 155 -6.11 10.76 5.64
CA TYR A 155 -6.87 11.52 4.63
C TYR A 155 -6.88 13.00 4.99
N ASP A 156 -6.86 13.86 3.97
CA ASP A 156 -6.92 15.32 4.18
C ASP A 156 -8.32 15.78 4.58
N LYS A 157 -9.33 15.04 4.12
CA LYS A 157 -10.75 15.37 4.34
C LYS A 157 -11.54 14.08 4.57
N GLY A 158 -12.66 14.19 5.29
CA GLY A 158 -13.62 13.10 5.49
C GLY A 158 -12.98 11.78 5.96
N GLY A 159 -13.10 11.46 7.24
CA GLY A 159 -12.53 10.25 7.84
C GLY A 159 -11.05 10.35 8.22
N GLY A 160 -10.39 11.48 8.00
CA GLY A 160 -9.03 11.77 8.50
C GLY A 160 -9.02 12.12 9.98
N GLU A 161 -8.03 11.64 10.71
CA GLU A 161 -7.81 12.02 12.11
C GLU A 161 -7.36 13.47 12.21
N PRO A 162 -7.82 14.24 13.23
CA PRO A 162 -7.35 15.61 13.45
C PRO A 162 -5.81 15.68 13.56
N GLY A 163 -5.21 16.59 12.79
CA GLY A 163 -3.76 16.78 12.78
C GLY A 163 -2.97 15.74 11.96
N ARG A 164 -3.65 14.88 11.21
CA ARG A 164 -3.03 13.91 10.29
C ARG A 164 -3.67 14.02 8.91
N ASP A 165 -2.85 14.20 7.91
CA ASP A 165 -3.23 14.19 6.50
C ASP A 165 -2.66 12.96 5.77
N HIS A 166 -2.81 12.88 4.45
CA HIS A 166 -2.33 11.75 3.64
C HIS A 166 -0.83 11.45 3.81
N ARG A 167 -0.01 12.43 4.21
CA ARG A 167 1.45 12.27 4.44
C ARG A 167 1.77 11.39 5.65
N TYR A 168 0.81 11.17 6.54
CA TYR A 168 0.94 10.22 7.66
C TYR A 168 0.61 8.77 7.28
N SER A 169 0.30 8.51 6.01
CA SER A 169 0.08 7.14 5.52
C SER A 169 1.38 6.36 5.54
N ALA A 170 1.31 5.08 5.87
CA ALA A 170 2.51 4.27 6.05
C ALA A 170 2.26 2.78 5.77
N VAL A 171 3.34 2.10 5.43
CA VAL A 171 3.43 0.63 5.43
C VAL A 171 3.94 0.18 6.78
N VAL A 172 3.30 -0.82 7.37
CA VAL A 172 3.68 -1.38 8.67
C VAL A 172 3.83 -2.89 8.56
N LYS A 173 4.90 -3.40 9.17
CA LYS A 173 5.19 -4.82 9.31
C LYS A 173 4.86 -5.30 10.71
N PHE A 174 4.12 -6.41 10.80
CA PHE A 174 3.76 -7.08 12.05
C PHE A 174 4.29 -8.52 12.07
N ASP A 175 4.53 -9.03 13.27
CA ASP A 175 4.80 -10.44 13.48
C ASP A 175 3.52 -11.30 13.48
N ASP A 176 3.65 -12.61 13.71
CA ASP A 176 2.51 -13.55 13.76
C ASP A 176 1.54 -13.30 14.91
N GLN A 177 1.94 -12.56 15.92
CA GLN A 177 1.12 -12.15 17.06
C GLN A 177 0.55 -10.75 16.87
N TRP A 178 0.68 -10.16 15.67
CA TRP A 178 0.25 -8.81 15.33
C TRP A 178 0.91 -7.72 16.18
N ARG A 179 2.14 -7.95 16.64
CA ARG A 179 2.97 -6.92 17.27
C ARG A 179 3.71 -6.16 16.19
N ARG A 180 3.63 -4.84 16.24
CA ARG A 180 4.31 -3.96 15.28
C ARG A 180 5.83 -4.12 15.39
N MET A 181 6.48 -4.38 14.27
CA MET A 181 7.93 -4.54 14.16
C MET A 181 8.58 -3.28 13.57
N GLU A 182 8.19 -2.92 12.36
CA GLU A 182 8.79 -1.86 11.55
C GLU A 182 7.73 -1.06 10.81
N SER A 183 8.06 0.14 10.35
CA SER A 183 7.18 0.94 9.50
C SER A 183 7.97 1.86 8.58
N TRP A 184 7.38 2.14 7.41
CA TRP A 184 7.95 3.00 6.39
C TRP A 184 6.92 4.01 5.90
N ALA A 185 7.38 5.26 5.74
CA ALA A 185 6.61 6.29 5.07
C ALA A 185 6.71 6.11 3.54
N PHE A 186 5.71 6.61 2.84
CA PHE A 186 5.77 6.76 1.40
C PHE A 186 6.65 7.97 1.04
N PRO A 187 7.40 7.95 -0.08
CA PRO A 187 8.13 9.10 -0.56
C PRO A 187 7.19 10.19 -1.11
N ASP A 188 7.63 11.44 -1.10
CA ASP A 188 6.83 12.60 -1.56
C ASP A 188 6.29 12.38 -2.98
N SER A 189 7.09 11.79 -3.88
CA SER A 189 6.68 11.46 -5.25
C SER A 189 5.47 10.53 -5.37
N VAL A 190 5.12 9.80 -4.29
CA VAL A 190 3.92 8.96 -4.19
C VAL A 190 2.84 9.65 -3.36
N LEU A 191 3.23 10.35 -2.29
CA LEU A 191 2.30 11.10 -1.45
C LEU A 191 1.56 12.18 -2.24
N ASP A 192 2.26 12.94 -3.09
CA ASP A 192 1.66 13.95 -3.98
C ASP A 192 0.60 13.36 -4.92
N ARG A 193 0.73 12.06 -5.26
CA ARG A 193 -0.25 11.33 -6.08
C ARG A 193 -1.41 10.76 -5.26
N PHE A 194 -1.25 10.64 -3.95
CA PHE A 194 -2.31 10.19 -3.05
C PHE A 194 -3.30 11.29 -2.69
N GLU A 195 -2.84 12.55 -2.67
CA GLU A 195 -3.67 13.70 -2.28
C GLU A 195 -4.96 13.82 -3.13
N PRO A 196 -6.10 14.12 -2.53
CA PRO A 196 -6.40 14.33 -1.10
C PRO A 196 -6.79 13.03 -0.36
N ARG A 197 -6.60 11.89 -0.99
CA ARG A 197 -6.90 10.55 -0.47
C ARG A 197 -5.63 9.89 0.07
N SER A 198 -5.48 8.58 -0.13
CA SER A 198 -4.34 7.84 0.39
C SER A 198 -4.12 6.52 -0.33
N THR A 199 -3.22 5.68 0.21
CA THR A 199 -3.04 4.30 -0.24
C THR A 199 -4.33 3.50 -0.08
N SER A 200 -4.78 2.85 -1.15
CA SER A 200 -6.01 2.06 -1.16
C SER A 200 -5.78 0.58 -1.44
N GLY A 201 -4.64 0.23 -2.02
CA GLY A 201 -4.25 -1.14 -2.28
C GLY A 201 -2.76 -1.34 -2.16
N GLY A 202 -2.33 -2.57 -1.92
CA GLY A 202 -0.91 -2.91 -1.91
C GLY A 202 -0.68 -4.40 -1.71
N GLY A 203 0.47 -4.85 -2.17
CA GLY A 203 0.93 -6.23 -2.03
C GLY A 203 2.31 -6.43 -2.62
N TRP A 204 2.94 -7.54 -2.25
CA TRP A 204 4.26 -7.91 -2.73
C TRP A 204 4.18 -8.61 -4.07
N GLY A 205 4.90 -8.08 -5.05
CA GLY A 205 5.06 -8.72 -6.35
C GLY A 205 5.99 -9.94 -6.32
N PRO A 206 5.93 -10.79 -7.37
CA PRO A 206 6.78 -11.97 -7.49
C PRO A 206 8.28 -11.63 -7.67
N ASP A 207 8.59 -10.38 -8.01
CA ASP A 207 9.93 -9.83 -8.14
C ASP A 207 10.49 -9.29 -6.80
N GLY A 208 9.72 -9.40 -5.73
CA GLY A 208 10.11 -8.92 -4.40
C GLY A 208 9.92 -7.43 -4.18
N LEU A 209 9.33 -6.71 -5.12
CA LEU A 209 8.96 -5.31 -4.95
C LEU A 209 7.58 -5.18 -4.29
N LEU A 210 7.39 -4.09 -3.56
CA LEU A 210 6.09 -3.69 -3.04
C LEU A 210 5.38 -2.83 -4.09
N TYR A 211 4.17 -3.23 -4.44
CA TYR A 211 3.30 -2.46 -5.34
C TYR A 211 2.15 -1.87 -4.54
N VAL A 212 1.89 -0.59 -4.71
CA VAL A 212 0.77 0.08 -4.06
C VAL A 212 -0.01 0.92 -5.06
N SER A 213 -1.29 1.10 -4.80
CA SER A 213 -2.19 1.98 -5.53
C SER A 213 -2.73 3.09 -4.63
N GLY A 214 -3.02 4.23 -5.21
CA GLY A 214 -3.79 5.30 -4.59
C GLY A 214 -5.29 5.07 -4.75
N HIS A 215 -6.07 6.16 -4.59
CA HIS A 215 -7.52 6.11 -4.69
C HIS A 215 -8.04 6.61 -6.05
N ASP A 216 -7.40 7.60 -6.66
CA ASP A 216 -7.99 8.37 -7.75
C ASP A 216 -7.24 8.24 -9.08
N HIS A 217 -5.92 8.03 -9.04
CA HIS A 217 -5.11 7.95 -10.24
C HIS A 217 -5.03 6.52 -10.79
N PRO A 218 -5.08 6.34 -12.13
CA PRO A 218 -4.88 5.05 -12.77
C PRO A 218 -3.40 4.63 -12.76
N GLU A 219 -2.84 4.51 -11.57
CA GLU A 219 -1.42 4.30 -11.32
C GLU A 219 -1.18 3.25 -10.24
N VAL A 220 -0.13 2.47 -10.43
CA VAL A 220 0.45 1.58 -9.43
C VAL A 220 1.92 1.96 -9.27
N TYR A 221 2.37 2.09 -8.02
CA TYR A 221 3.71 2.52 -7.66
C TYR A 221 4.53 1.31 -7.23
N ALA A 222 5.60 1.01 -7.95
CA ALA A 222 6.56 -0.03 -7.59
C ALA A 222 7.59 0.54 -6.63
N MET A 223 7.73 -0.06 -5.47
CA MET A 223 8.59 0.41 -4.39
C MET A 223 9.48 -0.70 -3.84
N ARG A 224 10.55 -0.30 -3.20
CA ARG A 224 11.47 -1.18 -2.49
C ARG A 224 11.70 -0.66 -1.07
N LEU A 225 11.97 -1.58 -0.15
CA LEU A 225 12.48 -1.20 1.17
C LEU A 225 13.85 -0.52 1.01
N PRO A 226 14.09 0.60 1.70
CA PRO A 226 15.35 1.31 1.61
C PRO A 226 16.49 0.47 2.24
N LYS A 227 17.71 0.67 1.79
CA LYS A 227 18.90 0.09 2.44
C LYS A 227 19.15 0.65 3.84
N GLY A 228 18.57 1.81 4.13
CA GLY A 228 18.61 2.48 5.43
C GLY A 228 17.56 3.58 5.50
N GLY A 229 17.16 3.94 6.71
CA GLY A 229 16.07 4.90 6.91
C GLY A 229 14.68 4.26 6.85
N SER A 230 13.65 5.11 6.83
CA SER A 230 12.24 4.70 6.97
C SER A 230 11.33 5.26 5.87
N VAL A 231 11.88 5.70 4.74
CA VAL A 231 11.13 6.12 3.56
C VAL A 231 11.36 5.10 2.45
N LEU A 232 10.29 4.60 1.82
CA LEU A 232 10.37 3.64 0.72
C LEU A 232 11.06 4.25 -0.51
N ASP A 233 11.83 3.45 -1.24
CA ASP A 233 12.39 3.85 -2.54
C ASP A 233 11.31 3.71 -3.62
N HIS A 234 10.95 4.79 -4.32
CA HIS A 234 10.05 4.75 -5.48
C HIS A 234 10.83 4.39 -6.75
N LEU A 235 10.58 3.21 -7.31
CA LEU A 235 11.33 2.68 -8.46
C LEU A 235 10.66 2.95 -9.80
N ALA A 236 9.32 2.92 -9.85
CA ALA A 236 8.55 3.21 -11.06
C ALA A 236 7.10 3.57 -10.74
N THR A 237 6.53 4.45 -11.55
CA THR A 237 5.08 4.64 -11.68
C THR A 237 4.59 3.83 -12.88
N ILE A 238 3.59 2.98 -12.69
CA ILE A 238 3.03 2.14 -13.75
C ILE A 238 1.60 2.62 -14.04
N GLN A 239 1.37 3.11 -15.25
CA GLN A 239 0.03 3.45 -15.73
C GLN A 239 -0.78 2.18 -15.92
N VAL A 240 -1.99 2.15 -15.38
CA VAL A 240 -2.89 0.99 -15.38
C VAL A 240 -4.28 1.35 -15.92
N GLN A 241 -5.12 0.36 -16.20
CA GLN A 241 -6.47 0.53 -16.76
C GLN A 241 -7.56 0.49 -15.68
N VAL A 242 -7.22 0.89 -14.45
CA VAL A 242 -8.12 0.96 -13.28
C VAL A 242 -7.87 2.25 -12.50
N GLU A 243 -8.89 2.77 -11.86
CA GLU A 243 -8.81 4.04 -11.11
C GLU A 243 -8.49 3.77 -9.64
N GLY A 244 -7.24 3.45 -9.33
CA GLY A 244 -6.82 3.19 -7.96
C GLY A 244 -7.56 2.01 -7.31
N GLN A 245 -7.82 2.09 -5.99
CA GLN A 245 -8.45 1.06 -5.16
C GLN A 245 -7.54 -0.17 -4.95
N ALA A 246 -8.07 -1.19 -4.28
CA ALA A 246 -7.27 -2.38 -3.95
C ALA A 246 -6.88 -3.18 -5.19
N ILE A 247 -5.69 -3.72 -5.13
CA ILE A 247 -5.05 -4.54 -6.15
C ILE A 247 -4.62 -5.89 -5.58
N ALA A 248 -4.51 -6.91 -6.42
CA ALA A 248 -4.02 -8.24 -6.02
C ALA A 248 -3.21 -8.90 -7.13
N PHE A 249 -2.10 -9.53 -6.78
CA PHE A 249 -1.30 -10.33 -7.74
C PHE A 249 -1.90 -11.72 -7.94
N ASP A 250 -2.00 -12.12 -9.21
CA ASP A 250 -2.27 -13.52 -9.55
C ASP A 250 -0.99 -14.35 -9.38
N LYS A 251 -0.88 -15.05 -8.26
CA LYS A 251 0.29 -15.87 -7.94
C LYS A 251 0.46 -17.08 -8.88
N SER A 252 -0.55 -17.38 -9.71
CA SER A 252 -0.48 -18.43 -10.75
C SER A 252 0.04 -17.94 -12.10
N GLN A 253 0.13 -16.61 -12.29
CA GLN A 253 0.57 -15.99 -13.54
C GLN A 253 1.64 -14.91 -13.29
N PRO A 254 2.81 -15.00 -13.93
CA PRO A 254 3.87 -14.02 -13.75
C PRO A 254 3.41 -12.60 -14.10
N ARG A 255 3.59 -11.67 -13.16
CA ARG A 255 3.34 -10.23 -13.34
C ARG A 255 1.91 -9.85 -13.75
N VAL A 256 0.92 -10.70 -13.50
CA VAL A 256 -0.48 -10.35 -13.70
C VAL A 256 -1.04 -9.77 -12.40
N LEU A 257 -1.48 -8.53 -12.49
CA LEU A 257 -2.12 -7.77 -11.41
C LEU A 257 -3.59 -7.60 -11.73
N PHE A 258 -4.43 -7.84 -10.75
CA PHE A 258 -5.86 -7.53 -10.80
C PHE A 258 -6.14 -6.22 -10.07
N GLY A 259 -7.03 -5.42 -10.63
CA GLY A 259 -7.59 -4.21 -10.02
C GLY A 259 -9.05 -4.07 -10.39
N ILE A 260 -9.69 -2.97 -10.00
CA ILE A 260 -11.11 -2.73 -10.30
C ILE A 260 -11.31 -1.42 -11.04
N SER A 261 -12.23 -1.42 -12.04
CA SER A 261 -12.84 -0.20 -12.55
C SER A 261 -14.17 0.03 -11.84
N ARG A 262 -14.20 1.03 -10.95
CA ARG A 262 -15.41 1.37 -10.17
C ARG A 262 -16.56 1.87 -11.03
N PRO A 263 -16.35 2.77 -12.00
CA PRO A 263 -17.42 3.22 -12.90
C PRO A 263 -18.02 2.06 -13.70
N GLY A 264 -17.16 1.16 -14.19
CA GLY A 264 -17.57 0.00 -14.98
C GLY A 264 -18.14 -1.16 -14.16
N ARG A 265 -17.93 -1.16 -12.82
CA ARG A 265 -18.20 -2.32 -11.96
C ARG A 265 -17.57 -3.58 -12.54
N GLU A 266 -16.25 -3.50 -12.74
CA GLU A 266 -15.47 -4.52 -13.41
C GLU A 266 -14.21 -4.84 -12.63
N VAL A 267 -13.77 -6.09 -12.74
CA VAL A 267 -12.43 -6.53 -12.37
C VAL A 267 -11.59 -6.58 -13.65
N VAL A 268 -10.41 -6.00 -13.59
CA VAL A 268 -9.48 -5.89 -14.74
C VAL A 268 -8.18 -6.58 -14.39
N ALA A 269 -7.77 -7.52 -15.24
CA ALA A 269 -6.47 -8.16 -15.17
C ALA A 269 -5.48 -7.45 -16.11
N MET A 270 -4.32 -7.12 -15.61
CA MET A 270 -3.29 -6.33 -16.31
C MET A 270 -1.94 -7.01 -16.17
N ARG A 271 -1.17 -7.07 -17.25
CA ARG A 271 0.23 -7.52 -17.21
C ARG A 271 1.13 -6.33 -16.96
N LEU A 272 1.86 -6.38 -15.85
CA LEU A 272 2.83 -5.35 -15.49
C LEU A 272 4.13 -5.51 -16.30
N PRO A 273 4.80 -4.40 -16.65
CA PRO A 273 6.15 -4.43 -17.21
C PRO A 273 7.17 -4.92 -16.18
N VAL A 274 8.39 -5.21 -16.64
CA VAL A 274 9.52 -5.44 -15.73
C VAL A 274 9.97 -4.10 -15.17
N VAL A 275 10.11 -4.02 -13.86
CA VAL A 275 10.65 -2.84 -13.17
C VAL A 275 12.14 -3.05 -12.96
N GLY A 276 12.96 -2.11 -13.46
CA GLY A 276 14.41 -2.12 -13.24
C GLY A 276 14.74 -1.82 -11.78
N THR A 277 15.62 -2.61 -11.19
CA THR A 277 16.05 -2.47 -9.77
C THR A 277 17.45 -1.84 -9.63
N LYS A 278 17.89 -1.04 -10.62
CA LYS A 278 19.25 -0.43 -10.63
C LYS A 278 19.45 0.53 -9.48
#